data_c53d91c1d9ee69ba4e7ddc05c76df0c3
#
_entry.id   c53d91c1d9ee69ba4e7ddc05c76df0c3
#
_cell.length_a   1.000
_cell.length_b   1.000
_cell.length_c   1.000
_cell.angle_alpha   90.00
_cell.angle_beta   90.00
_cell.angle_gamma   90.00
#
_symmetry.space_group_name_H-M   'P 1'
#
loop_
_entity.id
_entity.type
_entity.pdbx_description
1 polymer ?
#
loop_
_entity_poly.entity_id
_entity_poly.type
_entity_poly.pdbx_seq_one_letter_code
_entity_poly.pdbx_strand_id
1 'polypeptide(L)'
;DRELNALTNSKNIKIALHDLKTLIQIPENEEIAIDTTSSLDEMNGLDPYDFYMTKALQNEEMRIASQELNISKTELKMVKGNYLPSVHFFGNYGFYYPNYKFFPPNPYLYTLGQVGIEATFDLSSLYKNKTKMEQANTKIKWQEMQNEIVKEEIQDKLYKEHTQYQEILEKFVVVDKALDLADENYRIVKLKYLNQLVLITEMVDADNALLQAKYNKISTRLDAVLKHYELLHTAGMLPQS
;
A
#
# COMPACT_ATOMS: atom_id res chain seq x y z
N ASP A 1 37.94 12.11 -0.45
CA ASP A 1 36.59 11.73 0.05
C ASP A 1 35.45 12.52 -0.60
N ARG A 2 35.56 13.86 -0.82
CA ARG A 2 34.47 14.66 -1.43
C ARG A 2 34.14 14.24 -2.88
N GLU A 3 35.16 13.96 -3.71
CA GLU A 3 34.98 13.51 -5.11
C GLU A 3 34.32 12.12 -5.16
N LEU A 4 34.72 11.22 -4.26
CA LEU A 4 34.12 9.90 -4.17
C LEU A 4 32.64 9.97 -3.77
N ASN A 5 32.30 10.82 -2.80
CA ASN A 5 30.91 11.05 -2.37
C ASN A 5 30.06 11.66 -3.51
N ALA A 6 30.63 12.62 -4.26
CA ALA A 6 29.93 13.20 -5.42
C ALA A 6 29.68 12.16 -6.52
N LEU A 7 30.64 11.28 -6.80
CA LEU A 7 30.50 10.19 -7.77
C LEU A 7 29.41 9.20 -7.31
N THR A 8 29.44 8.78 -6.04
CA THR A 8 28.47 7.87 -5.44
C THR A 8 27.05 8.47 -5.50
N ASN A 9 26.90 9.75 -5.13
CA ASN A 9 25.61 10.43 -5.20
C ASN A 9 25.08 10.53 -6.63
N SER A 10 25.95 10.82 -7.61
CA SER A 10 25.55 10.83 -9.03
C SER A 10 25.03 9.47 -9.51
N LYS A 11 25.63 8.36 -9.05
CA LYS A 11 25.16 7.01 -9.37
C LYS A 11 23.83 6.69 -8.68
N ASN A 12 23.69 7.05 -7.41
CA ASN A 12 22.46 6.86 -6.65
C ASN A 12 21.27 7.62 -7.27
N ILE A 13 21.52 8.86 -7.75
CA ILE A 13 20.49 9.63 -8.48
C ILE A 13 20.05 8.89 -9.75
N LYS A 14 20.99 8.32 -10.52
CA LYS A 14 20.64 7.56 -11.73
C LYS A 14 19.80 6.31 -11.40
N ILE A 15 20.16 5.59 -10.33
CA ILE A 15 19.40 4.42 -9.88
C ILE A 15 18.00 4.85 -9.46
N ALA A 16 17.87 5.86 -8.61
CA ALA A 16 16.58 6.37 -8.16
C ALA A 16 15.68 6.87 -9.30
N LEU A 17 16.27 7.52 -10.33
CA LEU A 17 15.53 7.93 -11.53
C LEU A 17 15.06 6.74 -12.36
N HIS A 18 15.88 5.69 -12.49
CA HIS A 18 15.49 4.45 -13.14
C HIS A 18 14.33 3.77 -12.42
N ASP A 19 14.43 3.64 -11.08
CA ASP A 19 13.38 3.04 -10.26
C ASP A 19 12.06 3.84 -10.38
N LEU A 20 12.14 5.17 -10.36
CA LEU A 20 10.98 6.05 -10.56
C LEU A 20 10.36 5.83 -11.94
N LYS A 21 11.15 5.84 -13.02
CA LYS A 21 10.65 5.59 -14.39
C LYS A 21 9.96 4.23 -14.51
N THR A 22 10.56 3.22 -13.91
CA THR A 22 9.97 1.88 -13.87
C THR A 22 8.62 1.87 -13.15
N LEU A 23 8.53 2.56 -12.01
CA LEU A 23 7.30 2.64 -11.22
C LEU A 23 6.16 3.35 -11.97
N ILE A 24 6.46 4.47 -12.65
CA ILE A 24 5.48 5.26 -13.42
C ILE A 24 5.35 4.81 -14.88
N GLN A 25 6.03 3.73 -15.27
CA GLN A 25 6.00 3.13 -16.61
C GLN A 25 6.40 4.07 -17.75
N ILE A 26 7.36 4.97 -17.47
CA ILE A 26 7.96 5.85 -18.50
C ILE A 26 9.16 5.15 -19.14
N PRO A 27 9.32 5.20 -20.48
CA PRO A 27 10.47 4.65 -21.17
C PRO A 27 11.79 5.23 -20.67
N GLU A 28 12.86 4.41 -20.61
CA GLU A 28 14.17 4.83 -20.09
C GLU A 28 14.81 5.99 -20.85
N ASN A 29 14.51 6.12 -22.13
CA ASN A 29 15.03 7.18 -23.01
C ASN A 29 14.30 8.53 -22.88
N GLU A 30 13.24 8.59 -22.10
CA GLU A 30 12.50 9.85 -21.85
C GLU A 30 13.13 10.58 -20.66
N GLU A 31 13.43 11.88 -20.83
CA GLU A 31 13.97 12.70 -19.76
C GLU A 31 12.85 13.22 -18.86
N ILE A 32 12.97 12.98 -17.57
CA ILE A 32 12.07 13.53 -16.55
C ILE A 32 12.81 14.55 -15.69
N ALA A 33 12.17 15.68 -15.46
CA ALA A 33 12.63 16.68 -14.51
C ALA A 33 11.81 16.53 -13.21
N ILE A 34 12.51 16.42 -12.09
CA ILE A 34 11.86 16.36 -10.77
C ILE A 34 11.71 17.79 -10.26
N ASP A 35 10.48 18.20 -9.96
CA ASP A 35 10.23 19.44 -9.24
C ASP A 35 10.59 19.24 -7.76
N THR A 36 11.65 19.88 -7.33
CA THR A 36 12.14 19.84 -5.95
C THR A 36 11.61 20.99 -5.09
N THR A 37 10.84 21.91 -5.67
CA THR A 37 10.41 23.15 -4.99
C THR A 37 9.00 23.09 -4.45
N SER A 38 8.05 22.55 -5.20
CA SER A 38 6.61 22.63 -4.89
C SER A 38 6.18 21.80 -3.68
N SER A 39 6.73 20.60 -3.52
CA SER A 39 6.29 19.67 -2.46
C SER A 39 6.81 20.00 -1.05
N LEU A 40 7.83 20.86 -0.96
CA LEU A 40 8.50 21.15 0.30
C LEU A 40 7.88 22.33 1.07
N ASP A 41 7.11 23.17 0.41
CA ASP A 41 6.51 24.39 1.01
C ASP A 41 5.04 24.21 1.42
N GLU A 42 4.39 23.14 0.96
CA GLU A 42 2.98 22.84 1.22
C GLU A 42 2.74 21.93 2.43
N MET A 43 3.73 21.72 3.30
CA MET A 43 3.52 20.90 4.50
C MET A 43 2.58 21.62 5.45
N ASN A 44 1.30 21.28 5.36
CA ASN A 44 0.29 21.66 6.33
C ASN A 44 0.65 21.08 7.71
N GLY A 45 0.24 21.77 8.76
CA GLY A 45 0.46 21.28 10.12
C GLY A 45 -0.09 19.87 10.33
N LEU A 46 0.34 19.22 11.40
CA LEU A 46 -0.13 17.90 11.80
C LEU A 46 -1.53 18.01 12.42
N ASP A 47 -2.50 17.31 11.84
CA ASP A 47 -3.82 17.16 12.42
C ASP A 47 -3.78 16.22 13.65
N PRO A 48 -4.80 16.29 14.53
CA PRO A 48 -4.89 15.37 15.65
C PRO A 48 -4.91 13.90 15.22
N TYR A 49 -4.31 13.02 16.02
CA TYR A 49 -4.26 11.58 15.76
C TYR A 49 -5.63 10.96 15.44
N ASP A 50 -6.69 11.37 16.18
CA ASP A 50 -8.05 10.84 16.00
C ASP A 50 -8.62 11.14 14.60
N PHE A 51 -8.21 12.24 13.98
CA PHE A 51 -8.59 12.55 12.60
C PHE A 51 -8.06 11.50 11.62
N TYR A 52 -6.76 11.21 11.69
CA TYR A 52 -6.14 10.18 10.84
C TYR A 52 -6.68 8.79 11.15
N MET A 53 -6.91 8.49 12.44
CA MET A 53 -7.46 7.20 12.86
C MET A 53 -8.84 6.92 12.27
N THR A 54 -9.72 7.92 12.26
CA THR A 54 -11.05 7.80 11.66
C THR A 54 -10.98 7.48 10.16
N LYS A 55 -10.00 8.04 9.46
CA LYS A 55 -9.77 7.79 8.04
C LYS A 55 -9.13 6.42 7.79
N ALA A 56 -8.11 6.06 8.57
CA ALA A 56 -7.40 4.80 8.47
C ALA A 56 -8.31 3.58 8.65
N LEU A 57 -9.31 3.66 9.51
CA LEU A 57 -10.33 2.59 9.66
C LEU A 57 -11.24 2.41 8.43
N GLN A 58 -11.14 3.31 7.44
CA GLN A 58 -11.89 3.23 6.18
C GLN A 58 -10.96 3.02 4.98
N ASN A 59 -9.67 2.79 5.21
CA ASN A 59 -8.68 2.57 4.16
C ASN A 59 -8.91 1.24 3.42
N GLU A 60 -8.16 1.02 2.34
CA GLU A 60 -8.29 -0.16 1.50
C GLU A 60 -8.01 -1.47 2.24
N GLU A 61 -7.02 -1.49 3.13
CA GLU A 61 -6.64 -2.69 3.90
C GLU A 61 -7.80 -3.13 4.80
N MET A 62 -8.42 -2.18 5.52
CA MET A 62 -9.58 -2.46 6.38
C MET A 62 -10.81 -2.87 5.57
N ARG A 63 -11.00 -2.29 4.37
CA ARG A 63 -12.07 -2.68 3.45
C ARG A 63 -11.87 -4.10 2.93
N ILE A 64 -10.65 -4.48 2.56
CA ILE A 64 -10.32 -5.84 2.13
C ILE A 64 -10.62 -6.83 3.26
N ALA A 65 -10.12 -6.61 4.47
CA ALA A 65 -10.37 -7.47 5.62
C ALA A 65 -11.87 -7.64 5.91
N SER A 66 -12.64 -6.57 5.82
CA SER A 66 -14.10 -6.60 5.99
C SER A 66 -14.80 -7.40 4.88
N GLN A 67 -14.34 -7.30 3.63
CA GLN A 67 -14.90 -8.08 2.52
C GLN A 67 -14.56 -9.56 2.62
N GLU A 68 -13.38 -9.94 3.07
CA GLU A 68 -13.01 -11.33 3.33
C GLU A 68 -13.89 -11.96 4.40
N LEU A 69 -14.24 -11.20 5.46
CA LEU A 69 -15.22 -11.63 6.45
C LEU A 69 -16.62 -11.84 5.81
N ASN A 70 -17.05 -10.95 4.93
CA ASN A 70 -18.32 -11.07 4.21
C ASN A 70 -18.32 -12.29 3.26
N ILE A 71 -17.20 -12.59 2.61
CA ILE A 71 -17.02 -13.80 1.79
C ILE A 71 -17.21 -15.04 2.66
N SER A 72 -16.56 -15.12 3.83
CA SER A 72 -16.69 -16.25 4.76
C SER A 72 -18.11 -16.42 5.26
N LYS A 73 -18.83 -15.34 5.54
CA LYS A 73 -20.26 -15.38 5.90
C LYS A 73 -21.13 -15.88 4.73
N THR A 74 -20.76 -15.53 3.50
CA THR A 74 -21.47 -16.01 2.29
C THR A 74 -21.20 -17.49 2.04
N GLU A 75 -19.96 -17.96 2.24
CA GLU A 75 -19.62 -19.38 2.19
C GLU A 75 -20.45 -20.21 3.17
N LEU A 76 -20.68 -19.72 4.40
CA LEU A 76 -21.60 -20.38 5.34
C LEU A 76 -23.02 -20.46 4.78
N LYS A 77 -23.53 -19.41 4.11
CA LYS A 77 -24.83 -19.45 3.44
C LYS A 77 -24.87 -20.49 2.34
N MET A 78 -23.80 -20.64 1.55
CA MET A 78 -23.67 -21.67 0.53
C MET A 78 -23.70 -23.08 1.13
N VAL A 79 -22.97 -23.30 2.23
CA VAL A 79 -23.01 -24.58 2.96
C VAL A 79 -24.41 -24.88 3.50
N LYS A 80 -25.13 -23.87 4.00
CA LYS A 80 -26.57 -24.01 4.41
C LYS A 80 -27.43 -24.35 3.21
N GLY A 81 -27.15 -23.81 2.02
CA GLY A 81 -27.87 -24.13 0.79
C GLY A 81 -27.83 -25.60 0.41
N ASN A 82 -26.79 -26.35 0.81
CA ASN A 82 -26.69 -27.79 0.57
C ASN A 82 -27.72 -28.65 1.30
N TYR A 83 -28.48 -28.07 2.23
CA TYR A 83 -29.66 -28.72 2.84
C TYR A 83 -30.94 -28.62 1.98
N LEU A 84 -30.87 -27.89 0.86
CA LEU A 84 -31.96 -27.71 -0.08
C LEU A 84 -31.71 -28.54 -1.35
N PRO A 85 -32.75 -28.98 -2.05
CA PRO A 85 -32.56 -29.60 -3.36
C PRO A 85 -32.01 -28.60 -4.36
N SER A 86 -31.07 -29.04 -5.19
CA SER A 86 -30.62 -28.29 -6.34
C SER A 86 -31.58 -28.45 -7.50
N VAL A 87 -31.95 -27.36 -8.14
CA VAL A 87 -32.84 -27.35 -9.32
C VAL A 87 -32.10 -26.81 -10.50
N HIS A 88 -32.03 -27.60 -11.56
CA HIS A 88 -31.35 -27.24 -12.80
C HIS A 88 -32.36 -27.26 -13.97
N PHE A 89 -32.26 -26.24 -14.81
CA PHE A 89 -32.91 -26.28 -16.13
C PHE A 89 -31.88 -26.80 -17.15
N PHE A 90 -32.27 -27.76 -17.93
CA PHE A 90 -31.40 -28.32 -18.97
C PHE A 90 -32.08 -28.29 -20.32
N GLY A 91 -31.29 -28.14 -21.37
CA GLY A 91 -31.71 -28.27 -22.75
C GLY A 91 -30.59 -28.95 -23.55
N ASN A 92 -30.95 -29.95 -24.34
CA ASN A 92 -30.02 -30.51 -25.28
C ASN A 92 -30.71 -30.65 -26.64
N TYR A 93 -29.89 -30.58 -27.71
CA TYR A 93 -30.30 -30.81 -29.08
C TYR A 93 -29.18 -31.59 -29.78
N GLY A 94 -29.54 -32.71 -30.35
CA GLY A 94 -28.55 -33.60 -30.95
C GLY A 94 -29.00 -34.20 -32.30
N PHE A 95 -27.99 -34.60 -33.08
CA PHE A 95 -28.15 -35.34 -34.33
C PHE A 95 -27.81 -36.79 -34.05
N TYR A 96 -28.63 -37.71 -34.50
CA TYR A 96 -28.51 -39.12 -34.23
C TYR A 96 -28.58 -39.93 -35.52
N TYR A 97 -27.62 -40.84 -35.70
CA TYR A 97 -27.54 -41.79 -36.83
C TYR A 97 -26.63 -42.95 -36.49
N PRO A 98 -27.07 -44.22 -36.70
CA PRO A 98 -28.46 -44.68 -36.72
C PRO A 98 -29.09 -44.60 -35.32
N ASN A 99 -30.43 -44.60 -35.26
CA ASN A 99 -31.13 -44.57 -33.99
C ASN A 99 -31.49 -46.00 -33.51
N TYR A 100 -30.81 -46.44 -32.47
CA TYR A 100 -31.08 -47.71 -31.82
C TYR A 100 -32.16 -47.66 -30.70
N LYS A 101 -32.68 -46.49 -30.41
CA LYS A 101 -33.75 -46.33 -29.41
C LYS A 101 -35.12 -46.76 -29.92
N PHE A 102 -35.29 -46.90 -31.27
CA PHE A 102 -36.49 -47.41 -31.91
C PHE A 102 -36.28 -48.85 -32.35
N PHE A 103 -37.33 -49.65 -32.35
CA PHE A 103 -37.27 -51.01 -32.90
C PHE A 103 -38.37 -51.18 -33.97
N PRO A 104 -38.02 -51.41 -35.24
CA PRO A 104 -36.68 -51.58 -35.78
C PRO A 104 -35.83 -50.27 -35.75
N PRO A 105 -34.50 -50.31 -35.68
CA PRO A 105 -33.63 -49.12 -35.70
C PRO A 105 -33.91 -48.24 -36.90
N ASN A 106 -34.01 -46.92 -36.65
CA ASN A 106 -34.24 -45.96 -37.73
C ASN A 106 -32.89 -45.67 -38.44
N PRO A 107 -32.75 -45.99 -39.76
CA PRO A 107 -31.50 -45.83 -40.53
C PRO A 107 -31.26 -44.38 -41.00
N TYR A 108 -32.16 -43.44 -40.73
CA TYR A 108 -32.06 -42.06 -41.19
C TYR A 108 -31.49 -41.15 -40.10
N LEU A 109 -30.78 -40.11 -40.56
CA LEU A 109 -30.39 -39.03 -39.66
C LEU A 109 -31.65 -38.30 -39.15
N TYR A 110 -31.78 -38.17 -37.84
CA TYR A 110 -32.84 -37.38 -37.27
C TYR A 110 -32.31 -36.51 -36.13
N THR A 111 -33.04 -35.49 -35.82
CA THR A 111 -32.74 -34.55 -34.73
C THR A 111 -33.70 -34.78 -33.57
N LEU A 112 -33.16 -34.71 -32.37
CA LEU A 112 -33.96 -34.75 -31.16
C LEU A 112 -33.54 -33.62 -30.23
N GLY A 113 -34.48 -32.76 -29.86
CA GLY A 113 -34.33 -31.74 -28.84
C GLY A 113 -35.15 -32.11 -27.62
N GLN A 114 -34.58 -31.89 -26.46
CA GLN A 114 -35.34 -32.00 -25.19
C GLN A 114 -34.95 -30.88 -24.26
N VAL A 115 -35.93 -30.41 -23.53
CA VAL A 115 -35.77 -29.42 -22.42
C VAL A 115 -36.46 -29.98 -21.20
N GLY A 116 -35.91 -29.66 -20.04
CA GLY A 116 -36.49 -30.17 -18.80
C GLY A 116 -35.99 -29.48 -17.56
N ILE A 117 -36.58 -29.79 -16.47
CA ILE A 117 -36.17 -29.37 -15.13
C ILE A 117 -35.76 -30.62 -14.37
N GLU A 118 -34.59 -30.59 -13.79
CA GLU A 118 -34.05 -31.63 -12.93
C GLU A 118 -33.91 -31.10 -11.52
N ALA A 119 -34.48 -31.82 -10.54
CA ALA A 119 -34.32 -31.52 -9.12
C ALA A 119 -33.58 -32.69 -8.46
N THR A 120 -32.41 -32.39 -7.88
CA THR A 120 -31.54 -33.39 -7.23
C THR A 120 -31.40 -33.05 -5.76
N PHE A 121 -31.65 -34.04 -4.88
CA PHE A 121 -31.49 -33.93 -3.44
C PHE A 121 -30.59 -35.06 -2.93
N ASP A 122 -29.45 -34.68 -2.33
CA ASP A 122 -28.54 -35.65 -1.74
C ASP A 122 -28.83 -35.84 -0.26
N LEU A 123 -29.43 -36.97 0.08
CA LEU A 123 -29.76 -37.35 1.46
C LEU A 123 -28.50 -37.49 2.34
N SER A 124 -27.35 -37.83 1.76
CA SER A 124 -26.09 -37.93 2.51
C SER A 124 -25.59 -36.57 2.97
N SER A 125 -26.03 -35.50 2.32
CA SER A 125 -25.69 -34.13 2.69
C SER A 125 -26.16 -33.78 4.10
N LEU A 126 -27.26 -34.37 4.57
CA LEU A 126 -27.82 -34.14 5.92
C LEU A 126 -26.83 -34.50 7.04
N TYR A 127 -25.96 -35.50 6.83
CA TYR A 127 -24.95 -35.90 7.81
C TYR A 127 -23.65 -35.15 7.58
N LYS A 128 -23.21 -35.07 6.34
CA LYS A 128 -21.91 -34.45 5.97
C LYS A 128 -21.90 -32.94 6.16
N ASN A 129 -23.03 -32.28 6.00
CA ASN A 129 -23.11 -30.83 6.11
C ASN A 129 -22.92 -30.30 7.53
N LYS A 130 -23.18 -31.10 8.57
CA LYS A 130 -22.91 -30.65 9.94
C LYS A 130 -21.45 -30.27 10.12
N THR A 131 -20.52 -31.14 9.73
CA THR A 131 -19.08 -30.87 9.83
C THR A 131 -18.65 -29.70 8.93
N LYS A 132 -19.21 -29.59 7.71
CA LYS A 132 -18.96 -28.44 6.84
C LYS A 132 -19.44 -27.12 7.43
N MET A 133 -20.59 -27.14 8.12
CA MET A 133 -21.09 -25.96 8.83
C MET A 133 -20.18 -25.58 10.00
N GLU A 134 -19.68 -26.54 10.78
CA GLU A 134 -18.73 -26.31 11.86
C GLU A 134 -17.43 -25.70 11.33
N GLN A 135 -16.90 -26.22 10.21
CA GLN A 135 -15.74 -25.66 9.52
C GLN A 135 -15.99 -24.23 9.05
N ALA A 136 -17.14 -23.96 8.42
CA ALA A 136 -17.48 -22.61 7.94
C ALA A 136 -17.64 -21.61 9.10
N ASN A 137 -18.25 -22.03 10.21
CA ASN A 137 -18.34 -21.19 11.41
C ASN A 137 -16.97 -20.93 12.03
N THR A 138 -16.09 -21.92 12.06
CA THR A 138 -14.71 -21.75 12.53
C THR A 138 -13.92 -20.80 11.64
N LYS A 139 -14.12 -20.89 10.30
CA LYS A 139 -13.54 -19.97 9.34
C LYS A 139 -14.00 -18.52 9.57
N ILE A 140 -15.28 -18.31 9.87
CA ILE A 140 -15.80 -16.97 10.19
C ILE A 140 -15.11 -16.42 11.44
N LYS A 141 -15.01 -17.20 12.52
CA LYS A 141 -14.33 -16.76 13.74
C LYS A 141 -12.85 -16.43 13.49
N TRP A 142 -12.19 -17.25 12.70
CA TRP A 142 -10.81 -16.97 12.29
C TRP A 142 -10.72 -15.66 11.51
N GLN A 143 -11.63 -15.41 10.57
CA GLN A 143 -11.65 -14.18 9.79
C GLN A 143 -12.02 -12.93 10.62
N GLU A 144 -12.86 -13.09 11.64
CA GLU A 144 -13.15 -12.03 12.62
C GLU A 144 -11.89 -11.65 13.39
N MET A 145 -11.11 -12.65 13.83
CA MET A 145 -9.82 -12.39 14.49
C MET A 145 -8.81 -11.73 13.53
N GLN A 146 -8.74 -12.16 12.27
CA GLN A 146 -7.87 -11.52 11.27
C GLN A 146 -8.25 -10.06 11.05
N ASN A 147 -9.54 -9.74 11.00
CA ASN A 147 -10.02 -8.37 10.86
C ASN A 147 -9.61 -7.49 12.06
N GLU A 148 -9.67 -8.01 13.29
CA GLU A 148 -9.18 -7.27 14.47
C GLU A 148 -7.64 -7.12 14.44
N ILE A 149 -6.90 -8.14 13.99
CA ILE A 149 -5.43 -8.04 13.83
C ILE A 149 -5.07 -6.93 12.83
N VAL A 150 -5.70 -6.91 11.65
CA VAL A 150 -5.46 -5.85 10.65
C VAL A 150 -5.75 -4.47 11.23
N LYS A 151 -6.83 -4.35 12.00
CA LYS A 151 -7.18 -3.10 12.66
C LYS A 151 -6.13 -2.66 13.69
N GLU A 152 -5.63 -3.59 14.51
CA GLU A 152 -4.56 -3.32 15.47
C GLU A 152 -3.25 -2.94 14.76
N GLU A 153 -2.90 -3.62 13.68
CA GLU A 153 -1.72 -3.30 12.86
C GLU A 153 -1.81 -1.89 12.25
N ILE A 154 -2.98 -1.51 11.72
CA ILE A 154 -3.22 -0.15 11.20
C ILE A 154 -3.08 0.88 12.32
N GLN A 155 -3.64 0.62 13.49
CA GLN A 155 -3.55 1.52 14.65
C GLN A 155 -2.11 1.71 15.11
N ASP A 156 -1.36 0.62 15.24
CA ASP A 156 0.03 0.65 15.68
C ASP A 156 0.93 1.38 14.67
N LYS A 157 0.75 1.07 13.39
CA LYS A 157 1.46 1.73 12.30
C LYS A 157 1.17 3.23 12.26
N LEU A 158 -0.12 3.60 12.30
CA LEU A 158 -0.54 5.00 12.30
C LEU A 158 0.01 5.77 13.49
N TYR A 159 0.00 5.18 14.68
CA TYR A 159 0.56 5.80 15.88
C TYR A 159 2.06 6.07 15.75
N LYS A 160 2.80 5.11 15.22
CA LYS A 160 4.25 5.26 14.96
C LYS A 160 4.52 6.36 13.94
N GLU A 161 3.81 6.36 12.83
CA GLU A 161 4.00 7.35 11.76
C GLU A 161 3.61 8.77 12.21
N HIS A 162 2.50 8.91 12.92
CA HIS A 162 2.07 10.19 13.49
C HIS A 162 3.11 10.74 14.48
N THR A 163 3.61 9.89 15.38
CA THR A 163 4.62 10.30 16.36
C THR A 163 5.95 10.67 15.68
N GLN A 164 6.37 9.89 14.67
CA GLN A 164 7.60 10.18 13.92
C GLN A 164 7.49 11.48 13.12
N TYR A 165 6.32 11.73 12.53
CA TYR A 165 6.10 12.98 11.81
C TYR A 165 6.10 14.18 12.76
N GLN A 166 5.48 14.07 13.93
CA GLN A 166 5.53 15.10 14.98
C GLN A 166 6.98 15.37 15.42
N GLU A 167 7.78 14.33 15.68
CA GLU A 167 9.19 14.45 16.03
C GLU A 167 9.98 15.23 14.97
N ILE A 168 9.73 14.95 13.70
CA ILE A 168 10.43 15.65 12.60
C ILE A 168 10.03 17.11 12.55
N LEU A 169 8.76 17.45 12.77
CA LEU A 169 8.31 18.84 12.82
C LEU A 169 8.98 19.61 13.97
N GLU A 170 9.13 18.99 15.14
CA GLU A 170 9.87 19.58 16.26
C GLU A 170 11.38 19.71 15.95
N LYS A 171 11.95 18.73 15.25
CA LYS A 171 13.36 18.74 14.82
C LYS A 171 13.69 19.90 13.89
N PHE A 172 12.74 20.38 13.07
CA PHE A 172 12.95 21.53 12.19
C PHE A 172 13.42 22.76 12.95
N VAL A 173 12.78 23.08 14.07
CA VAL A 173 13.13 24.24 14.88
C VAL A 173 14.56 24.16 15.40
N VAL A 174 15.02 22.95 15.74
CA VAL A 174 16.38 22.72 16.23
C VAL A 174 17.39 22.83 15.08
N VAL A 175 17.09 22.24 13.94
CA VAL A 175 17.97 22.24 12.77
C VAL A 175 18.11 23.66 12.16
N ASP A 176 17.04 24.44 12.13
CA ASP A 176 17.11 25.83 11.67
C ASP A 176 18.00 26.69 12.58
N LYS A 177 17.83 26.57 13.91
CA LYS A 177 18.72 27.26 14.85
C LYS A 177 20.17 26.82 14.72
N ALA A 178 20.41 25.53 14.50
CA ALA A 178 21.76 25.00 14.28
C ALA A 178 22.38 25.56 13.00
N LEU A 179 21.61 25.72 11.94
CA LEU A 179 22.06 26.35 10.70
C LEU A 179 22.42 27.82 10.92
N ASP A 180 21.56 28.59 11.59
CA ASP A 180 21.79 30.00 11.88
C ASP A 180 23.09 30.19 12.70
N LEU A 181 23.30 29.35 13.71
CA LEU A 181 24.52 29.38 14.53
C LEU A 181 25.77 29.00 13.72
N ALA A 182 25.67 27.99 12.85
CA ALA A 182 26.80 27.60 11.99
C ALA A 182 27.16 28.67 10.97
N ASP A 183 26.15 29.34 10.40
CA ASP A 183 26.35 30.44 9.44
C ASP A 183 27.03 31.65 10.10
N GLU A 184 26.56 32.05 11.27
CA GLU A 184 27.16 33.15 12.01
C GLU A 184 28.59 32.81 12.48
N ASN A 185 28.82 31.58 12.95
CA ASN A 185 30.17 31.13 13.29
C ASN A 185 31.12 31.18 12.08
N TYR A 186 30.69 30.67 10.94
CA TYR A 186 31.46 30.75 9.68
C TYR A 186 31.77 32.19 9.30
N ARG A 187 30.78 33.09 9.40
CA ARG A 187 30.94 34.52 9.10
C ARG A 187 32.02 35.16 10.00
N ILE A 188 31.99 34.87 11.30
CA ILE A 188 32.97 35.39 12.27
C ILE A 188 34.35 34.83 12.00
N VAL A 189 34.48 33.52 11.82
CA VAL A 189 35.79 32.86 11.55
C VAL A 189 36.39 33.35 10.23
N LYS A 190 35.55 33.52 9.20
CA LYS A 190 35.98 34.09 7.90
C LYS A 190 36.53 35.50 8.07
N LEU A 191 35.90 36.37 8.82
CA LEU A 191 36.39 37.72 9.10
C LEU A 191 37.74 37.70 9.87
N LYS A 192 37.85 36.82 10.88
CA LYS A 192 39.11 36.64 11.63
C LYS A 192 40.23 36.11 10.73
N TYR A 193 39.95 35.18 9.85
CA TYR A 193 40.91 34.62 8.89
C TYR A 193 41.43 35.72 7.93
N LEU A 194 40.50 36.52 7.39
CA LEU A 194 40.91 37.64 6.49
C LEU A 194 41.76 38.68 7.20
N ASN A 195 41.65 38.84 8.51
CA ASN A 195 42.46 39.67 9.34
C ASN A 195 43.71 38.96 9.94
N GLN A 196 44.00 37.74 9.48
CA GLN A 196 45.15 36.90 9.90
C GLN A 196 45.12 36.57 11.42
N LEU A 197 43.94 36.52 12.03
CA LEU A 197 43.74 36.25 13.46
C LEU A 197 43.50 34.76 13.79
N VAL A 198 43.27 33.94 12.77
CA VAL A 198 43.02 32.49 12.92
C VAL A 198 43.70 31.72 11.78
N LEU A 199 43.94 30.44 11.98
CA LEU A 199 44.54 29.56 10.99
C LEU A 199 43.53 29.12 9.92
N ILE A 200 44.04 28.72 8.76
CA ILE A 200 43.22 28.15 7.68
C ILE A 200 42.44 26.91 8.12
N THR A 201 42.98 26.14 9.05
CA THR A 201 42.31 24.96 9.63
C THR A 201 41.02 25.32 10.31
N GLU A 202 40.99 26.40 11.14
CA GLU A 202 39.77 26.88 11.78
C GLU A 202 38.74 27.38 10.77
N MET A 203 39.16 27.99 9.68
CA MET A 203 38.27 28.41 8.60
C MET A 203 37.67 27.20 7.88
N VAL A 204 38.43 26.14 7.62
CA VAL A 204 37.96 24.90 6.99
C VAL A 204 37.00 24.16 7.94
N ASP A 205 37.26 24.15 9.24
CA ASP A 205 36.39 23.53 10.22
C ASP A 205 35.03 24.26 10.31
N ALA A 206 35.04 25.58 10.31
CA ALA A 206 33.79 26.38 10.29
C ALA A 206 33.00 26.18 8.97
N ASP A 207 33.66 26.05 7.83
CA ASP A 207 33.05 25.76 6.52
C ASP A 207 32.39 24.34 6.54
N ASN A 208 33.10 23.35 7.07
CA ASN A 208 32.57 21.99 7.19
C ASN A 208 31.36 21.93 8.12
N ALA A 209 31.39 22.67 9.25
CA ALA A 209 30.27 22.77 10.16
C ALA A 209 29.02 23.40 9.51
N LEU A 210 29.22 24.45 8.73
CA LEU A 210 28.13 25.11 7.98
C LEU A 210 27.56 24.17 6.91
N LEU A 211 28.42 23.47 6.15
CA LEU A 211 28.00 22.51 5.16
C LEU A 211 27.20 21.37 5.79
N GLN A 212 27.64 20.85 6.94
CA GLN A 212 26.92 19.82 7.68
C GLN A 212 25.55 20.30 8.17
N ALA A 213 25.46 21.54 8.67
CA ALA A 213 24.19 22.11 9.10
C ALA A 213 23.20 22.28 7.92
N LYS A 214 23.69 22.74 6.76
CA LYS A 214 22.89 22.82 5.52
C LYS A 214 22.39 21.44 5.07
N TYR A 215 23.27 20.44 5.09
CA TYR A 215 22.90 19.07 4.77
C TYR A 215 21.82 18.54 5.70
N ASN A 216 21.99 18.73 7.01
CA ASN A 216 21.02 18.28 8.01
C ASN A 216 19.64 18.95 7.80
N LYS A 217 19.59 20.23 7.43
CA LYS A 217 18.35 20.94 7.11
C LYS A 217 17.63 20.30 5.91
N ILE A 218 18.36 20.05 4.82
CA ILE A 218 17.80 19.45 3.62
C ILE A 218 17.32 18.02 3.91
N SER A 219 18.13 17.21 4.60
CA SER A 219 17.76 15.85 4.97
C SER A 219 16.50 15.81 5.84
N THR A 220 16.43 16.65 6.90
CA THR A 220 15.24 16.74 7.76
C THR A 220 14.00 17.13 6.97
N ARG A 221 14.14 18.01 5.98
CA ARG A 221 13.03 18.42 5.11
C ARG A 221 12.53 17.28 4.23
N LEU A 222 13.44 16.50 3.64
CA LEU A 222 13.09 15.31 2.85
C LEU A 222 12.45 14.23 3.72
N ASP A 223 13.00 14.00 4.91
CA ASP A 223 12.43 13.04 5.87
C ASP A 223 10.99 13.44 6.27
N ALA A 224 10.72 14.73 6.44
CA ALA A 224 9.39 15.22 6.76
C ALA A 224 8.40 14.98 5.62
N VAL A 225 8.79 15.23 4.37
CA VAL A 225 7.94 14.92 3.20
C VAL A 225 7.64 13.43 3.13
N LEU A 226 8.66 12.60 3.28
CA LEU A 226 8.49 11.14 3.26
C LEU A 226 7.53 10.68 4.35
N LYS A 227 7.73 11.11 5.61
CA LYS A 227 6.89 10.74 6.73
C LYS A 227 5.46 11.28 6.63
N HIS A 228 5.28 12.46 6.04
CA HIS A 228 3.95 12.98 5.75
C HIS A 228 3.18 12.07 4.77
N TYR A 229 3.82 11.67 3.67
CA TYR A 229 3.18 10.77 2.71
C TYR A 229 2.96 9.36 3.24
N GLU A 230 3.86 8.83 4.08
CA GLU A 230 3.65 7.56 4.78
C GLU A 230 2.40 7.63 5.68
N LEU A 231 2.25 8.69 6.46
CA LEU A 231 1.08 8.93 7.30
C LEU A 231 -0.21 9.04 6.47
N LEU A 232 -0.19 9.80 5.36
CA LEU A 232 -1.34 9.90 4.46
C LEU A 232 -1.69 8.56 3.80
N HIS A 233 -0.69 7.77 3.43
CA HIS A 233 -0.88 6.44 2.88
C HIS A 233 -1.61 5.52 3.87
N THR A 234 -1.10 5.43 5.10
CA THR A 234 -1.70 4.60 6.15
C THR A 234 -3.10 5.07 6.52
N ALA A 235 -3.34 6.39 6.50
CA ALA A 235 -4.67 6.97 6.69
C ALA A 235 -5.61 6.79 5.49
N GLY A 236 -5.13 6.29 4.33
CA GLY A 236 -5.94 6.17 3.11
C GLY A 236 -6.32 7.54 2.51
N MET A 237 -5.47 8.54 2.71
CA MET A 237 -5.73 9.93 2.29
C MET A 237 -4.85 10.37 1.11
N LEU A 238 -4.12 9.46 0.47
CA LEU A 238 -3.37 9.81 -0.73
C LEU A 238 -4.33 10.27 -1.85
N PRO A 239 -4.00 11.34 -2.59
CA PRO A 239 -4.81 11.76 -3.74
C PRO A 239 -4.89 10.61 -4.75
N GLN A 240 -6.11 10.22 -5.09
CA GLN A 240 -6.34 9.27 -6.17
C GLN A 240 -6.13 10.02 -7.50
N SER A 241 -5.19 9.54 -8.29
CA SER A 241 -4.91 10.05 -9.65
C SER A 241 -6.01 9.69 -10.64
#